data_35e3a2b18ce0dec886b045c11b2a84cb
#
_entry.id   35e3a2b18ce0dec886b045c11b2a84cb
#
_cell.length_a   1.000
_cell.length_b   1.000
_cell.length_c   1.000
_cell.angle_alpha   90.00
_cell.angle_beta   90.00
_cell.angle_gamma   90.00
#
_symmetry.space_group_name_H-M   'P 1'
#
loop_
_entity.id
_entity.type
_entity.pdbx_description
1 polymer ?
#
loop_
_entity_poly.entity_id
_entity_poly.type
_entity_poly.pdbx_seq_one_letter_code
_entity_poly.pdbx_strand_id
1 'polypeptide(L)'
;MDTLAGGKLKLVQAALRLITETRSLTSLGLRELAREAGLNPNTFYRHFKSLDEFGLQVLGYIAEDMKAGVRQLRQMADSSEQASHDTVTFVYRYFLANPAATTVAVRELHGPSPVLRRALEAQLDASAREMAEDILERGLVPGVDAAVVHEISHMTIRYILFRAMDYIEKPEQRERIQVETERFINRQFRGALLEGVEVENLLALQEQKSRGA
;
A
#
# COMPACT_ATOMS: atom_id res chain seq x y z
N MET A 1 4.17 17.21 9.97
CA MET A 1 3.40 17.44 8.71
C MET A 1 3.90 18.73 8.09
N ASP A 2 4.78 18.65 7.10
CA ASP A 2 5.07 19.80 6.26
C ASP A 2 3.83 20.07 5.41
N THR A 3 3.02 21.02 5.84
CA THR A 3 1.83 21.47 5.11
C THR A 3 2.32 22.04 3.78
N LEU A 4 1.99 21.33 2.69
CA LEU A 4 2.22 21.84 1.33
C LEU A 4 1.74 23.29 1.25
N ALA A 5 2.61 24.21 0.83
CA ALA A 5 2.21 25.61 0.60
C ALA A 5 0.96 25.61 -0.31
N GLY A 6 -0.04 26.45 -0.03
CA GLY A 6 -1.37 26.39 -0.63
C GLY A 6 -1.42 26.21 -2.14
N GLY A 7 -0.44 26.74 -2.90
CA GLY A 7 -0.34 26.53 -4.35
C GLY A 7 0.10 25.10 -4.74
N LYS A 8 1.01 24.49 -4.00
CA LYS A 8 1.43 23.08 -4.23
C LYS A 8 0.28 22.11 -3.98
N LEU A 9 -0.44 22.27 -2.88
CA LEU A 9 -1.58 21.43 -2.54
C LEU A 9 -2.70 21.52 -3.60
N LYS A 10 -3.01 22.73 -4.09
CA LYS A 10 -3.99 22.91 -5.17
C LYS A 10 -3.57 22.17 -6.45
N LEU A 11 -2.30 22.18 -6.81
CA LEU A 11 -1.79 21.45 -7.99
C LEU A 11 -1.89 19.92 -7.79
N VAL A 12 -1.54 19.42 -6.61
CA VAL A 12 -1.67 17.97 -6.29
C VAL A 12 -3.14 17.53 -6.37
N GLN A 13 -4.05 18.28 -5.76
CA GLN A 13 -5.49 17.97 -5.80
C GLN A 13 -6.05 18.07 -7.22
N ALA A 14 -5.61 19.06 -8.03
CA ALA A 14 -6.00 19.16 -9.43
C ALA A 14 -5.51 17.97 -10.25
N ALA A 15 -4.28 17.49 -10.02
CA ALA A 15 -3.78 16.28 -10.68
C ALA A 15 -4.64 15.07 -10.36
N LEU A 16 -4.99 14.86 -9.10
CA LEU A 16 -5.86 13.74 -8.68
C LEU A 16 -7.25 13.82 -9.32
N ARG A 17 -7.80 15.03 -9.53
CA ARG A 17 -9.07 15.18 -10.27
C ARG A 17 -8.96 14.95 -11.77
N LEU A 18 -7.81 15.27 -12.37
CA LEU A 18 -7.56 15.08 -13.81
C LEU A 18 -7.18 13.66 -14.18
N ILE A 19 -6.70 12.87 -13.22
CA ILE A 19 -6.35 11.46 -13.43
C ILE A 19 -7.65 10.67 -13.63
N THR A 20 -7.80 10.16 -14.83
CA THR A 20 -8.89 9.24 -15.22
C THR A 20 -8.29 7.88 -15.54
N GLU A 21 -9.12 6.91 -15.86
CA GLU A 21 -8.72 5.53 -16.17
C GLU A 21 -7.64 5.39 -17.25
N THR A 22 -7.41 6.39 -18.07
CA THR A 22 -6.49 6.32 -19.23
C THR A 22 -5.25 7.20 -19.12
N ARG A 23 -5.11 8.05 -18.07
CA ARG A 23 -4.05 9.06 -17.96
C ARG A 23 -3.03 8.74 -16.86
N SER A 24 -1.73 8.91 -17.16
CA SER A 24 -0.64 8.91 -16.20
C SER A 24 -0.30 10.33 -15.73
N LEU A 25 0.41 10.49 -14.63
CA LEU A 25 0.89 11.80 -14.16
C LEU A 25 1.72 12.55 -15.22
N THR A 26 2.56 11.84 -15.95
CA THR A 26 3.43 12.41 -16.99
C THR A 26 2.68 12.83 -18.25
N SER A 27 1.44 12.39 -18.42
CA SER A 27 0.59 12.80 -19.57
C SER A 27 -0.24 14.06 -19.29
N LEU A 28 -0.19 14.61 -18.08
CA LEU A 28 -0.92 15.83 -17.73
C LEU A 28 -0.29 17.06 -18.40
N GLY A 29 -1.13 17.85 -19.05
CA GLY A 29 -0.71 19.14 -19.60
C GLY A 29 -0.55 20.19 -18.48
N LEU A 30 0.60 20.88 -18.43
CA LEU A 30 0.85 21.90 -17.39
C LEU A 30 -0.19 23.03 -17.38
N ARG A 31 -0.67 23.46 -18.56
CA ARG A 31 -1.71 24.49 -18.67
C ARG A 31 -3.07 23.98 -18.17
N GLU A 32 -3.38 22.73 -18.48
CA GLU A 32 -4.59 22.05 -18.00
C GLU A 32 -4.57 21.91 -16.48
N LEU A 33 -3.44 21.43 -15.92
CA LEU A 33 -3.24 21.29 -14.49
C LEU A 33 -3.38 22.62 -13.74
N ALA A 34 -2.74 23.69 -14.24
CA ALA A 34 -2.84 25.00 -13.64
C ALA A 34 -4.28 25.55 -13.69
N ARG A 35 -4.98 25.40 -14.81
CA ARG A 35 -6.38 25.80 -14.98
C ARG A 35 -7.28 25.04 -13.99
N GLU A 36 -7.12 23.73 -13.87
CA GLU A 36 -7.88 22.91 -12.93
C GLU A 36 -7.61 23.31 -11.48
N ALA A 37 -6.38 23.72 -11.16
CA ALA A 37 -6.00 24.20 -9.85
C ALA A 37 -6.50 25.64 -9.55
N GLY A 38 -7.09 26.34 -10.52
CA GLY A 38 -7.44 27.77 -10.41
C GLY A 38 -6.21 28.68 -10.28
N LEU A 39 -5.09 28.31 -10.92
CA LEU A 39 -3.81 29.01 -10.83
C LEU A 39 -3.33 29.48 -12.21
N ASN A 40 -2.47 30.53 -12.20
CA ASN A 40 -1.77 30.92 -13.42
C ASN A 40 -0.77 29.80 -13.82
N PRO A 41 -0.63 29.45 -15.11
CA PRO A 41 0.33 28.45 -15.59
C PRO A 41 1.76 28.66 -15.10
N ASN A 42 2.21 29.89 -14.95
CA ASN A 42 3.54 30.21 -14.43
C ASN A 42 3.71 29.80 -12.94
N THR A 43 2.62 29.57 -12.21
CA THR A 43 2.66 29.12 -10.82
C THR A 43 3.26 27.73 -10.71
N PHE A 44 3.04 26.84 -11.69
CA PHE A 44 3.68 25.54 -11.72
C PHE A 44 5.19 25.65 -11.64
N TYR A 45 5.79 26.42 -12.52
CA TYR A 45 7.26 26.58 -12.61
C TYR A 45 7.90 27.27 -11.40
N ARG A 46 7.11 27.98 -10.58
CA ARG A 46 7.59 28.50 -9.29
C ARG A 46 7.71 27.41 -8.22
N HIS A 47 7.00 26.31 -8.38
CA HIS A 47 6.95 25.23 -7.40
C HIS A 47 7.69 23.98 -7.83
N PHE A 48 7.75 23.69 -9.14
CA PHE A 48 8.29 22.46 -9.69
C PHE A 48 9.09 22.73 -10.96
N LYS A 49 10.25 22.08 -11.06
CA LYS A 49 11.14 22.20 -12.23
C LYS A 49 10.71 21.25 -13.37
N SER A 50 9.99 20.18 -13.05
CA SER A 50 9.57 19.17 -14.02
C SER A 50 8.28 18.46 -13.59
N LEU A 51 7.65 17.72 -14.51
CA LEU A 51 6.54 16.84 -14.19
C LEU A 51 6.97 15.67 -13.30
N ASP A 52 8.20 15.18 -13.42
CA ASP A 52 8.72 14.13 -12.52
C ASP A 52 8.83 14.66 -11.09
N GLU A 53 9.38 15.85 -10.86
CA GLU A 53 9.43 16.47 -9.52
C GLU A 53 8.02 16.65 -8.94
N PHE A 54 7.09 17.10 -9.75
CA PHE A 54 5.69 17.19 -9.37
C PHE A 54 5.08 15.82 -9.04
N GLY A 55 5.32 14.80 -9.89
CA GLY A 55 4.88 13.43 -9.68
C GLY A 55 5.41 12.83 -8.36
N LEU A 56 6.68 13.07 -8.02
CA LEU A 56 7.27 12.68 -6.74
C LEU A 56 6.50 13.30 -5.56
N GLN A 57 6.11 14.58 -5.67
CA GLN A 57 5.31 15.23 -4.63
C GLN A 57 3.90 14.64 -4.51
N VAL A 58 3.27 14.27 -5.63
CA VAL A 58 1.96 13.59 -5.63
C VAL A 58 2.06 12.24 -4.94
N LEU A 59 3.05 11.41 -5.32
CA LEU A 59 3.27 10.10 -4.72
C LEU A 59 3.58 10.19 -3.22
N GLY A 60 4.42 11.15 -2.82
CA GLY A 60 4.73 11.39 -1.40
C GLY A 60 3.49 11.79 -0.59
N TYR A 61 2.66 12.67 -1.13
CA TYR A 61 1.40 13.08 -0.48
C TYR A 61 0.45 11.88 -0.24
N ILE A 62 0.27 11.03 -1.26
CA ILE A 62 -0.56 9.82 -1.16
C ILE A 62 -0.01 8.86 -0.09
N ALA A 63 1.31 8.64 -0.09
CA ALA A 63 1.95 7.69 0.80
C ALA A 63 1.85 8.11 2.28
N GLU A 64 2.11 9.37 2.59
CA GLU A 64 2.07 9.87 3.98
C GLU A 64 0.67 9.77 4.59
N ASP A 65 -0.37 10.08 3.81
CA ASP A 65 -1.76 9.99 4.27
C ASP A 65 -2.15 8.55 4.64
N MET A 66 -1.78 7.58 3.80
CA MET A 66 -2.07 6.17 4.06
C MET A 66 -1.26 5.59 5.23
N LYS A 67 0.03 5.90 5.32
CA LYS A 67 0.94 5.37 6.36
C LYS A 67 0.48 5.71 7.77
N ALA A 68 0.04 6.95 7.99
CA ALA A 68 -0.39 7.41 9.31
C ALA A 68 -1.53 6.53 9.87
N GLY A 69 -2.52 6.21 9.03
CA GLY A 69 -3.65 5.36 9.44
C GLY A 69 -3.27 3.90 9.69
N VAL A 70 -2.45 3.31 8.81
CA VAL A 70 -2.00 1.91 8.96
C VAL A 70 -1.16 1.71 10.22
N ARG A 71 -0.23 2.63 10.51
CA ARG A 71 0.59 2.56 11.73
C ARG A 71 -0.27 2.57 12.99
N GLN A 72 -1.23 3.47 13.08
CA GLN A 72 -2.14 3.55 14.22
C GLN A 72 -2.89 2.24 14.47
N LEU A 73 -3.42 1.61 13.41
CA LEU A 73 -4.15 0.34 13.53
C LEU A 73 -3.26 -0.81 14.01
N ARG A 74 -2.05 -0.93 13.43
CA ARG A 74 -1.13 -1.99 13.86
C ARG A 74 -0.71 -1.84 15.32
N GLN A 75 -0.57 -0.61 15.82
CA GLN A 75 -0.24 -0.34 17.22
C GLN A 75 -1.35 -0.73 18.18
N MET A 76 -2.59 -0.85 17.75
CA MET A 76 -3.76 -1.18 18.59
C MET A 76 -4.14 -2.68 18.54
N ALA A 77 -3.57 -3.47 17.62
CA ALA A 77 -3.95 -4.87 17.43
C ALA A 77 -3.40 -5.77 18.55
N ASP A 78 -4.20 -6.71 19.03
CA ASP A 78 -3.85 -7.67 20.10
C ASP A 78 -3.30 -9.00 19.59
N SER A 79 -3.48 -9.28 18.28
CA SER A 79 -3.00 -10.50 17.64
C SER A 79 -2.59 -10.25 16.18
N SER A 80 -1.84 -11.18 15.58
CA SER A 80 -1.47 -11.12 14.17
C SER A 80 -2.68 -11.20 13.23
N GLU A 81 -3.68 -12.02 13.56
CA GLU A 81 -4.91 -12.11 12.79
C GLU A 81 -5.71 -10.80 12.81
N GLN A 82 -5.83 -10.16 13.98
CA GLN A 82 -6.50 -8.87 14.10
C GLN A 82 -5.72 -7.79 13.37
N ALA A 83 -4.39 -7.73 13.52
CA ALA A 83 -3.54 -6.78 12.79
C ALA A 83 -3.71 -6.92 11.27
N SER A 84 -3.80 -8.16 10.77
CA SER A 84 -4.02 -8.47 9.36
C SER A 84 -5.40 -7.98 8.90
N HIS A 85 -6.47 -8.33 9.64
CA HIS A 85 -7.84 -7.94 9.33
C HIS A 85 -8.02 -6.42 9.29
N ASP A 86 -7.59 -5.73 10.35
CA ASP A 86 -7.76 -4.28 10.49
C ASP A 86 -6.95 -3.52 9.44
N THR A 87 -5.71 -3.96 9.16
CA THR A 87 -4.87 -3.37 8.12
C THR A 87 -5.48 -3.54 6.74
N VAL A 88 -5.91 -4.74 6.36
CA VAL A 88 -6.53 -5.03 5.06
C VAL A 88 -7.83 -4.23 4.90
N THR A 89 -8.67 -4.23 5.93
CA THR A 89 -9.93 -3.46 5.92
C THR A 89 -9.68 -1.96 5.74
N PHE A 90 -8.71 -1.40 6.47
CA PHE A 90 -8.35 0.02 6.36
C PHE A 90 -7.82 0.36 4.97
N VAL A 91 -6.86 -0.40 4.46
CA VAL A 91 -6.22 -0.10 3.17
C VAL A 91 -7.23 -0.17 2.03
N TYR A 92 -8.11 -1.16 2.00
CA TYR A 92 -9.14 -1.25 0.97
C TYR A 92 -10.21 -0.15 1.10
N ARG A 93 -10.58 0.26 2.32
CA ARG A 93 -11.43 1.45 2.52
C ARG A 93 -10.73 2.72 2.04
N TYR A 94 -9.44 2.85 2.30
CA TYR A 94 -8.64 3.97 1.78
C TYR A 94 -8.64 4.01 0.25
N PHE A 95 -8.50 2.87 -0.42
CA PHE A 95 -8.57 2.79 -1.87
C PHE A 95 -9.93 3.26 -2.42
N LEU A 96 -11.03 2.88 -1.77
CA LEU A 96 -12.37 3.35 -2.16
C LEU A 96 -12.59 4.84 -1.91
N ALA A 97 -12.04 5.35 -0.81
CA ALA A 97 -12.14 6.78 -0.50
C ALA A 97 -11.24 7.64 -1.40
N ASN A 98 -10.15 7.06 -1.94
CA ASN A 98 -9.14 7.76 -2.72
C ASN A 98 -8.84 7.05 -4.06
N PRO A 99 -9.85 6.82 -4.93
CA PRO A 99 -9.68 5.99 -6.13
C PRO A 99 -8.66 6.60 -7.12
N ALA A 100 -8.63 7.92 -7.26
CA ALA A 100 -7.66 8.60 -8.13
C ALA A 100 -6.21 8.42 -7.62
N ALA A 101 -6.00 8.55 -6.31
CA ALA A 101 -4.69 8.32 -5.69
C ALA A 101 -4.21 6.89 -5.87
N THR A 102 -5.11 5.92 -5.67
CA THR A 102 -4.83 4.50 -5.88
C THR A 102 -4.50 4.20 -7.34
N THR A 103 -5.28 4.75 -8.28
CA THR A 103 -5.02 4.63 -9.72
C THR A 103 -3.63 5.18 -10.09
N VAL A 104 -3.25 6.32 -9.54
CA VAL A 104 -1.90 6.88 -9.72
C VAL A 104 -0.84 5.90 -9.23
N ALA A 105 -0.95 5.40 -8.00
CA ALA A 105 0.03 4.48 -7.43
C ALA A 105 0.19 3.19 -8.26
N VAL A 106 -0.93 2.57 -8.67
CA VAL A 106 -0.91 1.34 -9.48
C VAL A 106 -0.30 1.59 -10.86
N ARG A 107 -0.63 2.69 -11.52
CA ARG A 107 -0.17 2.98 -12.89
C ARG A 107 1.27 3.44 -12.95
N GLU A 108 1.69 4.28 -12.03
CA GLU A 108 3.06 4.79 -12.06
C GLU A 108 4.08 3.70 -11.67
N LEU A 109 3.64 2.59 -11.03
CA LEU A 109 4.50 1.42 -10.80
C LEU A 109 5.03 0.82 -12.12
N HIS A 110 4.25 0.91 -13.18
CA HIS A 110 4.61 0.47 -14.53
C HIS A 110 4.55 1.61 -15.56
N GLY A 111 4.52 2.85 -15.08
CA GLY A 111 4.40 4.06 -15.89
C GLY A 111 5.66 4.36 -16.73
N PRO A 112 5.58 5.35 -17.63
CA PRO A 112 6.68 5.67 -18.55
C PRO A 112 7.87 6.34 -17.86
N SER A 113 7.68 7.04 -16.71
CA SER A 113 8.77 7.71 -15.99
C SER A 113 9.59 6.74 -15.14
N PRO A 114 10.88 6.52 -15.45
CA PRO A 114 11.76 5.72 -14.59
C PRO A 114 12.01 6.37 -13.21
N VAL A 115 11.84 7.69 -13.11
CA VAL A 115 11.99 8.43 -11.85
C VAL A 115 10.84 8.08 -10.92
N LEU A 116 9.60 8.13 -11.40
CA LEU A 116 8.42 7.83 -10.61
C LEU A 116 8.35 6.34 -10.25
N ARG A 117 8.69 5.43 -11.18
CA ARG A 117 8.76 3.99 -10.87
C ARG A 117 9.71 3.70 -9.71
N ARG A 118 10.97 4.18 -9.78
CA ARG A 118 11.95 3.96 -8.69
C ARG A 118 11.51 4.57 -7.36
N ALA A 119 10.90 5.76 -7.41
CA ALA A 119 10.39 6.41 -6.20
C ALA A 119 9.25 5.60 -5.56
N LEU A 120 8.34 5.09 -6.37
CA LEU A 120 7.24 4.26 -5.88
C LEU A 120 7.72 2.92 -5.34
N GLU A 121 8.65 2.25 -6.03
CA GLU A 121 9.31 1.03 -5.54
C GLU A 121 9.98 1.27 -4.18
N ALA A 122 10.78 2.33 -4.06
CA ALA A 122 11.41 2.70 -2.79
C ALA A 122 10.39 2.99 -1.68
N GLN A 123 9.24 3.58 -2.04
CA GLN A 123 8.15 3.85 -1.10
C GLN A 123 7.48 2.55 -0.62
N LEU A 124 7.23 1.59 -1.52
CA LEU A 124 6.66 0.29 -1.17
C LEU A 124 7.64 -0.51 -0.29
N ASP A 125 8.93 -0.48 -0.59
CA ASP A 125 9.96 -1.13 0.20
C ASP A 125 10.12 -0.49 1.60
N ALA A 126 10.01 0.84 1.70
CA ALA A 126 9.99 1.52 3.00
C ALA A 126 8.77 1.12 3.84
N SER A 127 7.59 1.05 3.21
CA SER A 127 6.37 0.60 3.89
C SER A 127 6.45 -0.86 4.34
N ALA A 128 7.13 -1.73 3.57
CA ALA A 128 7.38 -3.12 3.94
C ALA A 128 8.30 -3.24 5.15
N ARG A 129 9.38 -2.43 5.20
CA ARG A 129 10.26 -2.38 6.38
C ARG A 129 9.53 -1.91 7.62
N GLU A 130 8.78 -0.81 7.55
CA GLU A 130 7.98 -0.31 8.66
C GLU A 130 6.97 -1.36 9.16
N MET A 131 6.33 -2.10 8.24
CA MET A 131 5.42 -3.19 8.59
C MET A 131 6.15 -4.33 9.30
N ALA A 132 7.31 -4.74 8.81
CA ALA A 132 8.11 -5.80 9.43
C ALA A 132 8.60 -5.40 10.84
N GLU A 133 9.10 -4.17 10.98
CA GLU A 133 9.53 -3.60 12.26
C GLU A 133 8.38 -3.62 13.28
N ASP A 134 7.21 -3.11 12.92
CA ASP A 134 6.01 -3.11 13.79
C ASP A 134 5.62 -4.55 14.23
N ILE A 135 5.69 -5.53 13.32
CA ILE A 135 5.36 -6.94 13.60
C ILE A 135 6.36 -7.56 14.58
N LEU A 136 7.66 -7.30 14.38
CA LEU A 136 8.75 -7.82 15.21
C LEU A 136 8.76 -7.18 16.60
N GLU A 137 8.67 -5.85 16.68
CA GLU A 137 8.66 -5.12 17.97
C GLU A 137 7.50 -5.54 18.86
N ARG A 138 6.37 -5.89 18.27
CA ARG A 138 5.18 -6.35 18.99
C ARG A 138 5.14 -7.86 19.26
N GLY A 139 6.10 -8.62 18.73
CA GLY A 139 6.14 -10.06 18.89
C GLY A 139 4.92 -10.77 18.30
N LEU A 140 4.31 -10.25 17.22
CA LEU A 140 3.10 -10.82 16.63
C LEU A 140 3.32 -12.19 15.98
N VAL A 141 4.56 -12.52 15.62
CA VAL A 141 4.96 -13.79 15.00
C VAL A 141 6.23 -14.34 15.68
N PRO A 142 6.13 -14.75 16.95
CA PRO A 142 7.30 -15.18 17.71
C PRO A 142 7.96 -16.40 17.06
N GLY A 143 9.29 -16.37 16.96
CA GLY A 143 10.09 -17.45 16.40
C GLY A 143 10.28 -17.41 14.88
N VAL A 144 9.66 -16.48 14.16
CA VAL A 144 9.92 -16.27 12.73
C VAL A 144 11.15 -15.37 12.58
N ASP A 145 12.06 -15.73 11.67
CA ASP A 145 13.25 -14.94 11.35
C ASP A 145 12.88 -13.55 10.81
N ALA A 146 13.62 -12.52 11.21
CA ALA A 146 13.35 -11.13 10.80
C ALA A 146 13.42 -10.93 9.27
N ALA A 147 14.30 -11.64 8.57
CA ALA A 147 14.39 -11.55 7.12
C ALA A 147 13.12 -12.13 6.46
N VAL A 148 12.58 -13.20 7.00
CA VAL A 148 11.33 -13.82 6.52
C VAL A 148 10.14 -12.90 6.79
N VAL A 149 10.07 -12.26 7.97
CA VAL A 149 9.02 -11.26 8.26
C VAL A 149 9.08 -10.11 7.27
N HIS A 150 10.28 -9.65 6.93
CA HIS A 150 10.48 -8.58 5.94
C HIS A 150 10.04 -9.02 4.54
N GLU A 151 10.39 -10.23 4.12
CA GLU A 151 9.98 -10.78 2.81
C GLU A 151 8.46 -10.88 2.71
N ILE A 152 7.80 -11.45 3.72
CA ILE A 152 6.34 -11.57 3.76
C ILE A 152 5.68 -10.19 3.73
N SER A 153 6.21 -9.21 4.47
CA SER A 153 5.71 -7.83 4.48
C SER A 153 5.82 -7.19 3.11
N HIS A 154 6.93 -7.38 2.42
CA HIS A 154 7.15 -6.88 1.06
C HIS A 154 6.15 -7.49 0.06
N MET A 155 5.96 -8.82 0.10
CA MET A 155 5.00 -9.51 -0.77
C MET A 155 3.55 -9.11 -0.45
N THR A 156 3.22 -8.92 0.83
CA THR A 156 1.90 -8.48 1.28
C THR A 156 1.51 -7.13 0.67
N ILE A 157 2.39 -6.14 0.76
CA ILE A 157 2.12 -4.80 0.22
C ILE A 157 1.92 -4.84 -1.29
N ARG A 158 2.75 -5.59 -2.01
CA ARG A 158 2.62 -5.76 -3.46
C ARG A 158 1.34 -6.49 -3.84
N TYR A 159 0.95 -7.52 -3.10
CA TYR A 159 -0.29 -8.25 -3.32
C TYR A 159 -1.54 -7.36 -3.11
N ILE A 160 -1.57 -6.58 -2.03
CA ILE A 160 -2.66 -5.63 -1.76
C ILE A 160 -2.79 -4.61 -2.90
N LEU A 161 -1.67 -4.03 -3.35
CA LEU A 161 -1.67 -3.07 -4.45
C LEU A 161 -2.10 -3.70 -5.78
N PHE A 162 -1.68 -4.95 -6.05
CA PHE A 162 -2.10 -5.71 -7.23
C PHE A 162 -3.63 -5.92 -7.28
N ARG A 163 -4.28 -6.12 -6.12
CA ARG A 163 -5.74 -6.31 -6.03
C ARG A 163 -6.52 -4.99 -5.96
N ALA A 164 -5.83 -3.85 -5.86
CA ALA A 164 -6.46 -2.55 -5.61
C ALA A 164 -7.47 -2.15 -6.69
N MET A 165 -7.12 -2.30 -7.96
CA MET A 165 -8.02 -1.93 -9.06
C MET A 165 -9.24 -2.83 -9.14
N ASP A 166 -9.07 -4.14 -8.98
CA ASP A 166 -10.20 -5.08 -8.89
C ASP A 166 -11.16 -4.71 -7.76
N TYR A 167 -10.62 -4.32 -6.61
CA TYR A 167 -11.44 -3.93 -5.46
C TYR A 167 -12.24 -2.65 -5.70
N ILE A 168 -11.66 -1.68 -6.43
CA ILE A 168 -12.35 -0.43 -6.78
C ILE A 168 -13.43 -0.68 -7.84
N GLU A 169 -13.08 -1.39 -8.92
CA GLU A 169 -13.89 -1.50 -10.14
C GLU A 169 -14.97 -2.59 -10.07
N LYS A 170 -14.83 -3.57 -9.16
CA LYS A 170 -15.72 -4.75 -9.05
C LYS A 170 -16.38 -4.83 -7.67
N PRO A 171 -17.42 -4.01 -7.40
CA PRO A 171 -18.08 -3.97 -6.10
C PRO A 171 -18.56 -5.35 -5.60
N GLU A 172 -19.01 -6.21 -6.51
CA GLU A 172 -19.49 -7.58 -6.22
C GLU A 172 -18.40 -8.53 -5.76
N GLN A 173 -17.13 -8.19 -5.95
CA GLN A 173 -15.98 -9.00 -5.56
C GLN A 173 -15.28 -8.53 -4.28
N ARG A 174 -15.66 -7.39 -3.72
CA ARG A 174 -14.93 -6.74 -2.60
C ARG A 174 -14.77 -7.64 -1.39
N GLU A 175 -15.84 -8.26 -0.93
CA GLU A 175 -15.80 -9.16 0.21
C GLU A 175 -14.85 -10.35 -0.06
N ARG A 176 -14.96 -10.96 -1.24
CA ARG A 176 -14.08 -12.04 -1.65
C ARG A 176 -12.62 -11.61 -1.68
N ILE A 177 -12.32 -10.45 -2.28
CA ILE A 177 -10.96 -9.91 -2.38
C ILE A 177 -10.37 -9.67 -0.99
N GLN A 178 -11.14 -9.09 -0.07
CA GLN A 178 -10.72 -8.86 1.30
C GLN A 178 -10.38 -10.18 2.01
N VAL A 179 -11.30 -11.15 1.98
CA VAL A 179 -11.09 -12.47 2.60
C VAL A 179 -9.90 -13.21 1.98
N GLU A 180 -9.74 -13.18 0.66
CA GLU A 180 -8.60 -13.79 -0.02
C GLU A 180 -7.28 -13.14 0.39
N THR A 181 -7.25 -11.81 0.55
CA THR A 181 -6.06 -11.08 0.98
C THR A 181 -5.67 -11.42 2.42
N GLU A 182 -6.62 -11.42 3.34
CA GLU A 182 -6.39 -11.82 4.73
C GLU A 182 -5.88 -13.26 4.82
N ARG A 183 -6.49 -14.17 4.06
CA ARG A 183 -6.04 -15.58 4.00
C ARG A 183 -4.64 -15.71 3.40
N PHE A 184 -4.31 -14.92 2.38
CA PHE A 184 -2.98 -14.89 1.81
C PHE A 184 -1.95 -14.52 2.88
N ILE A 185 -2.14 -13.40 3.56
CA ILE A 185 -1.23 -12.90 4.60
C ILE A 185 -1.06 -13.94 5.73
N ASN A 186 -2.17 -14.43 6.26
CA ASN A 186 -2.16 -15.38 7.37
C ASN A 186 -1.48 -16.70 7.00
N ARG A 187 -1.64 -17.18 5.75
CA ARG A 187 -0.95 -18.38 5.27
C ARG A 187 0.55 -18.20 5.18
N GLN A 188 1.04 -17.03 4.74
CA GLN A 188 2.47 -16.75 4.67
C GLN A 188 3.10 -16.81 6.06
N PHE A 189 2.54 -16.11 7.04
CA PHE A 189 3.07 -16.14 8.41
C PHE A 189 2.93 -17.51 9.09
N ARG A 190 1.82 -18.21 8.88
CA ARG A 190 1.66 -19.58 9.39
C ARG A 190 2.63 -20.56 8.74
N GLY A 191 2.89 -20.40 7.44
CA GLY A 191 3.92 -21.18 6.73
C GLY A 191 5.30 -20.95 7.33
N ALA A 192 5.66 -19.70 7.55
CA ALA A 192 6.95 -19.32 8.14
C ALA A 192 7.14 -19.87 9.57
N LEU A 193 6.08 -19.92 10.39
CA LEU A 193 6.13 -20.53 11.72
C LEU A 193 6.39 -22.05 11.69
N LEU A 194 6.07 -22.70 10.58
CA LEU A 194 6.28 -24.14 10.35
C LEU A 194 7.56 -24.43 9.56
N GLU A 195 8.29 -23.41 9.15
CA GLU A 195 9.54 -23.56 8.41
C GLU A 195 10.58 -24.25 9.28
N GLY A 196 11.18 -25.33 8.77
CA GLY A 196 12.11 -26.18 9.52
C GLY A 196 11.45 -27.28 10.38
N VAL A 197 10.13 -27.34 10.42
CA VAL A 197 9.41 -28.47 11.06
C VAL A 197 9.26 -29.60 10.05
N GLU A 198 9.83 -30.78 10.37
CA GLU A 198 9.67 -31.95 9.50
C GLU A 198 8.20 -32.33 9.36
N VAL A 199 7.75 -32.66 8.14
CA VAL A 199 6.36 -33.00 7.80
C VAL A 199 5.85 -34.16 8.66
N GLU A 200 6.71 -35.12 9.02
CA GLU A 200 6.40 -36.26 9.88
C GLU A 200 5.96 -35.81 11.29
N ASN A 201 6.62 -34.78 11.84
CA ASN A 201 6.23 -34.21 13.13
C ASN A 201 4.88 -33.50 13.08
N LEU A 202 4.55 -32.84 11.96
CA LEU A 202 3.24 -32.20 11.75
C LEU A 202 2.12 -33.22 11.65
N LEU A 203 2.35 -34.34 10.96
CA LEU A 203 1.38 -35.43 10.83
C LEU A 203 1.13 -36.12 12.20
N ALA A 204 2.20 -36.34 12.98
CA ALA A 204 2.07 -36.88 14.32
C ALA A 204 1.21 -36.01 15.27
N LEU A 205 1.37 -34.68 15.17
CA LEU A 205 0.57 -33.71 15.94
C LEU A 205 -0.92 -33.72 15.51
N GLN A 206 -1.20 -33.89 14.23
CA GLN A 206 -2.59 -34.04 13.73
C GLN A 206 -3.25 -35.30 14.21
N GLU A 207 -2.54 -36.46 14.20
CA GLU A 207 -3.05 -37.72 14.70
C GLU A 207 -3.34 -37.69 16.20
N GLN A 208 -2.49 -37.03 17.00
CA GLN A 208 -2.73 -36.85 18.44
C GLN A 208 -3.97 -36.00 18.72
N LYS A 209 -4.20 -34.91 17.97
CA LYS A 209 -5.41 -34.09 18.09
C LYS A 209 -6.68 -34.87 17.72
N SER A 210 -6.61 -35.74 16.72
CA SER A 210 -7.75 -36.52 16.27
C SER A 210 -8.12 -37.70 17.24
N ARG A 211 -7.16 -38.14 18.07
CA ARG A 211 -7.38 -39.20 19.08
C ARG A 211 -7.84 -38.65 20.44
N GLY A 212 -7.71 -37.33 20.65
CA GLY A 212 -8.09 -36.67 21.92
C GLY A 212 -9.42 -35.91 21.86
N ALA A 213 -10.14 -35.94 20.73
CA ALA A 213 -11.48 -35.39 20.53
C ALA A 213 -12.51 -36.54 20.40
#